data_c9690714291a3baeb7bd1b1365f27f66
#
_entry.id   c9690714291a3baeb7bd1b1365f27f66
#
_cell.length_a   1.000
_cell.length_b   1.000
_cell.length_c   1.000
_cell.angle_alpha   90.00
_cell.angle_beta   90.00
_cell.angle_gamma   90.00
#
_symmetry.space_group_name_H-M   'P 1'
#
loop_
_entity.id
_entity.type
_entity.pdbx_description
1 polymer ?
#
loop_
_entity_poly.entity_id
_entity_poly.type
_entity_poly.pdbx_seq_one_letter_code
_entity_poly.pdbx_strand_id
1 'polypeptide(L)'
;MKLLAWSDGRVVEAKEFRQFYPFVLQRIHTLGYKAYNVARHIENMRNASMELFGFASLCRAEDAERIIEQLTKLTRISPNLSCSVAMRHNSEGELSFEVEEPTYYSGATLSVKRPKGIFFTAPHPEFLSQNSVTIALDAMYDARVQDRGDMAILVDLHNNIISRPWMPIFAVFRNVVYTPMEYDTVEYYAVRDAIQ
;
A
#
# COMPACT_ATOMS: atom_id res chain seq x y z
N MET A 1 -2.22 18.04 10.82
CA MET A 1 -3.39 17.53 10.07
C MET A 1 -3.92 16.33 10.82
N LYS A 2 -5.25 16.21 11.01
CA LYS A 2 -5.85 15.01 11.61
C LYS A 2 -6.17 14.03 10.48
N LEU A 3 -5.47 12.91 10.44
CA LEU A 3 -5.78 11.83 9.52
C LEU A 3 -7.04 11.10 9.99
N LEU A 4 -7.91 10.76 9.05
CA LEU A 4 -9.17 10.09 9.31
C LEU A 4 -9.19 8.70 8.71
N ALA A 5 -9.93 7.81 9.36
CA ALA A 5 -10.26 6.47 8.88
C ALA A 5 -11.78 6.28 8.85
N TRP A 6 -12.23 5.38 7.99
CA TRP A 6 -13.59 4.90 7.93
C TRP A 6 -13.60 3.40 8.25
N SER A 7 -14.46 3.00 9.16
CA SER A 7 -14.70 1.59 9.52
C SER A 7 -16.15 1.44 9.95
N ASP A 8 -16.81 0.39 9.50
CA ASP A 8 -18.19 0.04 9.86
C ASP A 8 -19.20 1.20 9.72
N GLY A 9 -19.10 1.96 8.63
CA GLY A 9 -19.97 3.09 8.37
C GLY A 9 -19.67 4.35 9.17
N ARG A 10 -18.59 4.39 9.95
CA ARG A 10 -18.21 5.53 10.81
C ARG A 10 -16.87 6.11 10.42
N VAL A 11 -16.76 7.43 10.54
CA VAL A 11 -15.48 8.14 10.40
C VAL A 11 -14.91 8.36 11.80
N VAL A 12 -13.65 7.94 12.00
CA VAL A 12 -12.91 8.07 13.26
C VAL A 12 -11.55 8.72 13.01
N GLU A 13 -10.87 9.18 14.07
CA GLU A 13 -9.47 9.58 13.93
C GLU A 13 -8.59 8.34 13.67
N ALA A 14 -7.65 8.42 12.72
CA ALA A 14 -6.81 7.28 12.34
C ALA A 14 -6.03 6.68 13.52
N LYS A 15 -5.64 7.51 14.50
CA LYS A 15 -4.99 7.04 15.74
C LYS A 15 -5.88 6.21 16.67
N GLU A 16 -7.20 6.31 16.52
CA GLU A 16 -8.19 5.54 17.30
C GLU A 16 -8.62 4.28 16.56
N PHE A 17 -8.28 4.20 15.27
CA PHE A 17 -8.58 3.05 14.45
C PHE A 17 -7.69 1.87 14.83
N ARG A 18 -8.30 0.76 15.22
CA ARG A 18 -7.61 -0.50 15.49
C ARG A 18 -7.72 -1.40 14.29
N GLN A 19 -6.59 -1.90 13.87
CA GLN A 19 -6.48 -2.78 12.74
C GLN A 19 -6.35 -4.23 13.19
N PHE A 20 -7.13 -5.11 12.56
CA PHE A 20 -7.07 -6.54 12.83
C PHE A 20 -6.32 -7.25 11.70
N TYR A 21 -5.31 -8.01 12.06
CA TYR A 21 -4.54 -8.85 11.15
C TYR A 21 -5.09 -10.27 11.13
N PRO A 22 -4.96 -11.01 10.02
CA PRO A 22 -4.38 -10.58 8.73
C PRO A 22 -5.39 -9.79 7.88
N PHE A 23 -4.87 -9.02 6.93
CA PHE A 23 -5.69 -8.29 5.98
C PHE A 23 -5.04 -8.19 4.60
N VAL A 24 -5.86 -7.99 3.59
CA VAL A 24 -5.46 -7.57 2.25
C VAL A 24 -5.46 -6.04 2.21
N LEU A 25 -4.42 -5.45 1.65
CA LEU A 25 -4.23 -4.01 1.53
C LEU A 25 -4.22 -3.58 0.07
N GLN A 26 -4.99 -2.54 -0.24
CA GLN A 26 -4.86 -1.78 -1.48
C GLN A 26 -4.60 -0.32 -1.16
N ARG A 27 -3.59 0.29 -1.78
CA ARG A 27 -3.32 1.72 -1.68
C ARG A 27 -3.85 2.44 -2.90
N ILE A 28 -4.90 3.22 -2.70
CA ILE A 28 -5.59 3.93 -3.78
C ILE A 28 -5.06 5.34 -3.83
N HIS A 29 -4.43 5.69 -4.95
CA HIS A 29 -3.92 7.03 -5.20
C HIS A 29 -5.06 8.03 -5.39
N THR A 30 -4.90 9.23 -4.80
CA THR A 30 -5.86 10.33 -4.94
C THR A 30 -5.17 11.64 -5.31
N LEU A 31 -5.84 12.44 -6.12
CA LEU A 31 -5.45 13.82 -6.44
C LEU A 31 -6.71 14.67 -6.59
N GLY A 32 -6.77 15.83 -5.96
CA GLY A 32 -7.93 16.69 -6.00
C GLY A 32 -9.21 16.01 -5.51
N TYR A 33 -9.11 15.18 -4.48
CA TYR A 33 -10.16 14.33 -3.90
C TYR A 33 -10.65 13.18 -4.81
N LYS A 34 -10.15 13.09 -6.03
CA LYS A 34 -10.51 12.04 -6.97
C LYS A 34 -9.60 10.83 -6.76
N ALA A 35 -10.20 9.65 -6.61
CA ALA A 35 -9.49 8.38 -6.57
C ALA A 35 -9.22 7.85 -7.99
N TYR A 36 -8.13 7.13 -8.17
CA TYR A 36 -7.70 6.57 -9.45
C TYR A 36 -7.65 5.05 -9.41
N ASN A 37 -7.99 4.41 -10.52
CA ASN A 37 -7.94 2.95 -10.71
C ASN A 37 -8.78 2.15 -9.69
N VAL A 38 -9.82 2.75 -9.11
CA VAL A 38 -10.59 2.17 -8.00
C VAL A 38 -11.17 0.82 -8.38
N ALA A 39 -11.75 0.69 -9.58
CA ALA A 39 -12.34 -0.58 -10.02
C ALA A 39 -11.31 -1.73 -10.01
N ARG A 40 -10.08 -1.46 -10.46
CA ARG A 40 -8.99 -2.44 -10.47
C ARG A 40 -8.52 -2.81 -9.07
N HIS A 41 -8.43 -1.83 -8.15
CA HIS A 41 -8.13 -2.08 -6.74
C HIS A 41 -9.20 -2.94 -6.07
N ILE A 42 -10.48 -2.70 -6.38
CA ILE A 42 -11.60 -3.50 -5.87
C ILE A 42 -11.53 -4.93 -6.41
N GLU A 43 -11.23 -5.11 -7.69
CA GLU A 43 -11.07 -6.44 -8.29
C GLU A 43 -9.92 -7.21 -7.63
N ASN A 44 -8.74 -6.59 -7.48
CA ASN A 44 -7.59 -7.20 -6.80
C ASN A 44 -7.93 -7.56 -5.35
N MET A 45 -8.56 -6.63 -4.61
CA MET A 45 -9.00 -6.89 -3.24
C MET A 45 -9.92 -8.10 -3.16
N ARG A 46 -10.90 -8.17 -4.07
CA ARG A 46 -11.87 -9.27 -4.13
C ARG A 46 -11.19 -10.61 -4.40
N ASN A 47 -10.32 -10.66 -5.40
CA ASN A 47 -9.62 -11.88 -5.80
C ASN A 47 -8.69 -12.37 -4.69
N ALA A 48 -7.85 -11.50 -4.14
CA ALA A 48 -6.94 -11.86 -3.05
C ALA A 48 -7.70 -12.28 -1.78
N SER A 49 -8.79 -11.61 -1.42
CA SER A 49 -9.60 -11.98 -0.26
C SER A 49 -10.28 -13.35 -0.46
N MET A 50 -10.80 -13.62 -1.65
CA MET A 50 -11.39 -14.92 -1.97
C MET A 50 -10.36 -16.03 -1.86
N GLU A 51 -9.16 -15.82 -2.37
CA GLU A 51 -8.10 -16.83 -2.36
C GLU A 51 -7.53 -17.05 -0.95
N LEU A 52 -7.32 -15.98 -0.19
CA LEU A 52 -6.66 -16.05 1.12
C LEU A 52 -7.63 -16.35 2.27
N PHE A 53 -8.88 -15.85 2.20
CA PHE A 53 -9.85 -15.98 3.29
C PHE A 53 -11.04 -16.87 2.94
N GLY A 54 -11.21 -17.24 1.67
CA GLY A 54 -12.33 -18.04 1.19
C GLY A 54 -13.63 -17.25 0.99
N PHE A 55 -13.58 -15.92 1.11
CA PHE A 55 -14.72 -15.02 0.84
C PHE A 55 -14.22 -13.69 0.27
N ALA A 56 -15.03 -13.10 -0.60
CA ALA A 56 -14.70 -11.85 -1.28
C ALA A 56 -15.18 -10.62 -0.51
N SER A 57 -14.46 -9.51 -0.64
CA SER A 57 -14.99 -8.21 -0.25
C SER A 57 -16.22 -7.86 -1.11
N LEU A 58 -17.28 -7.37 -0.47
CA LEU A 58 -18.53 -6.95 -1.11
C LEU A 58 -18.50 -5.47 -1.53
N CYS A 59 -17.42 -4.76 -1.30
CA CYS A 59 -17.28 -3.37 -1.68
C CYS A 59 -17.39 -3.20 -3.20
N ARG A 60 -18.14 -2.18 -3.64
CA ARG A 60 -18.22 -1.77 -5.04
C ARG A 60 -17.34 -0.55 -5.28
N ALA A 61 -16.91 -0.36 -6.52
CA ALA A 61 -16.04 0.76 -6.88
C ALA A 61 -16.67 2.12 -6.54
N GLU A 62 -17.95 2.29 -6.82
CA GLU A 62 -18.68 3.53 -6.56
C GLU A 62 -18.79 3.84 -5.06
N ASP A 63 -18.93 2.82 -4.22
CA ASP A 63 -18.97 2.99 -2.77
C ASP A 63 -17.59 3.38 -2.24
N ALA A 64 -16.53 2.74 -2.73
CA ALA A 64 -15.16 3.08 -2.39
C ALA A 64 -14.80 4.51 -2.81
N GLU A 65 -15.13 4.92 -4.03
CA GLU A 65 -14.92 6.28 -4.52
C GLU A 65 -15.59 7.32 -3.62
N ARG A 66 -16.85 7.08 -3.25
CA ARG A 66 -17.61 7.97 -2.37
C ARG A 66 -16.98 8.08 -0.99
N ILE A 67 -16.56 6.95 -0.40
CA ILE A 67 -15.90 6.94 0.92
C ILE A 67 -14.57 7.69 0.85
N ILE A 68 -13.76 7.44 -0.18
CA ILE A 68 -12.45 8.09 -0.35
C ILE A 68 -12.63 9.59 -0.53
N GLU A 69 -13.56 10.04 -1.38
CA GLU A 69 -13.85 11.46 -1.58
C GLU A 69 -14.27 12.13 -0.27
N GLN A 70 -15.17 11.50 0.49
CA GLN A 70 -15.60 12.00 1.80
C GLN A 70 -14.44 12.10 2.79
N LEU A 71 -13.64 11.06 2.93
CA LEU A 71 -12.49 11.02 3.85
C LEU A 71 -11.45 12.09 3.52
N THR A 72 -11.07 12.23 2.25
CA THR A 72 -10.06 13.20 1.82
C THR A 72 -10.53 14.64 2.02
N LYS A 73 -11.83 14.92 1.78
CA LYS A 73 -12.44 16.22 2.07
C LYS A 73 -12.48 16.53 3.57
N LEU A 74 -12.90 15.57 4.40
CA LEU A 74 -12.96 15.73 5.85
C LEU A 74 -11.59 15.87 6.49
N THR A 75 -10.59 15.19 5.95
CA THR A 75 -9.18 15.31 6.36
C THR A 75 -8.58 16.67 5.95
N ARG A 76 -9.27 17.42 5.07
CA ARG A 76 -8.83 18.71 4.52
C ARG A 76 -7.49 18.62 3.79
N ILE A 77 -7.31 17.54 3.02
CA ILE A 77 -6.18 17.44 2.09
C ILE A 77 -6.30 18.57 1.06
N SER A 78 -5.18 19.21 0.76
CA SER A 78 -5.17 20.21 -0.31
C SER A 78 -5.58 19.57 -1.64
N PRO A 79 -6.46 20.20 -2.44
CA PRO A 79 -6.88 19.66 -3.74
C PRO A 79 -5.74 19.40 -4.73
N ASN A 80 -4.62 20.10 -4.56
CA ASN A 80 -3.43 19.95 -5.40
C ASN A 80 -2.41 18.97 -4.85
N LEU A 81 -2.70 18.35 -3.70
CA LEU A 81 -1.80 17.40 -3.06
C LEU A 81 -2.25 15.98 -3.37
N SER A 82 -1.31 15.21 -3.85
CA SER A 82 -1.47 13.76 -4.01
C SER A 82 -1.34 13.07 -2.66
N CYS A 83 -2.23 12.14 -2.37
CA CYS A 83 -2.12 11.26 -1.21
C CYS A 83 -2.63 9.85 -1.55
N SER A 84 -2.45 8.91 -0.63
CA SER A 84 -2.98 7.57 -0.73
C SER A 84 -4.07 7.35 0.31
N VAL A 85 -5.04 6.52 -0.05
CA VAL A 85 -6.01 5.97 0.90
C VAL A 85 -5.79 4.46 0.95
N ALA A 86 -5.41 3.97 2.12
CA ALA A 86 -5.27 2.54 2.38
C ALA A 86 -6.66 1.93 2.59
N MET A 87 -7.05 1.05 1.69
CA MET A 87 -8.25 0.23 1.81
C MET A 87 -7.84 -1.15 2.29
N ARG A 88 -8.47 -1.67 3.35
CA ARG A 88 -8.14 -2.97 3.94
C ARG A 88 -9.38 -3.82 4.11
N HIS A 89 -9.24 -5.09 3.84
CA HIS A 89 -10.25 -6.12 4.10
C HIS A 89 -9.59 -7.24 4.91
N ASN A 90 -10.09 -7.50 6.11
CA ASN A 90 -9.47 -8.45 7.02
C ASN A 90 -10.13 -9.84 6.96
N SER A 91 -9.54 -10.80 7.68
CA SER A 91 -10.02 -12.18 7.77
C SER A 91 -11.37 -12.35 8.49
N GLU A 92 -11.89 -11.28 9.11
CA GLU A 92 -13.22 -11.26 9.76
C GLU A 92 -14.30 -10.67 8.84
N GLY A 93 -13.89 -10.21 7.63
CA GLY A 93 -14.81 -9.61 6.66
C GLY A 93 -15.01 -8.11 6.83
N GLU A 94 -14.27 -7.48 7.73
CA GLU A 94 -14.36 -6.03 7.95
C GLU A 94 -13.62 -5.26 6.88
N LEU A 95 -14.22 -4.17 6.43
CA LEU A 95 -13.65 -3.25 5.45
C LEU A 95 -13.34 -1.91 6.11
N SER A 96 -12.15 -1.40 5.85
CA SER A 96 -11.73 -0.09 6.36
C SER A 96 -10.97 0.72 5.33
N PHE A 97 -11.02 2.05 5.49
CA PHE A 97 -10.29 3.02 4.69
C PHE A 97 -9.58 3.99 5.62
N GLU A 98 -8.33 4.30 5.32
CA GLU A 98 -7.53 5.23 6.10
C GLU A 98 -6.76 6.16 5.17
N VAL A 99 -6.86 7.48 5.40
CA VAL A 99 -6.04 8.45 4.67
C VAL A 99 -4.61 8.35 5.21
N GLU A 100 -3.68 8.01 4.34
CA GLU A 100 -2.26 7.98 4.68
C GLU A 100 -1.65 9.37 4.54
N GLU A 101 -0.64 9.65 5.36
CA GLU A 101 0.08 10.91 5.30
C GLU A 101 0.75 11.05 3.93
N PRO A 102 0.58 12.19 3.23
CA PRO A 102 1.25 12.40 1.97
C PRO A 102 2.75 12.27 2.14
N THR A 103 3.35 11.31 1.42
CA THR A 103 4.77 11.04 1.51
C THR A 103 5.42 11.44 0.19
N TYR A 104 6.24 12.48 0.23
CA TYR A 104 7.04 12.90 -0.90
C TYR A 104 8.52 12.77 -0.54
N TYR A 105 9.24 11.94 -1.29
CA TYR A 105 10.66 11.75 -1.12
C TYR A 105 11.40 12.24 -2.36
N SER A 106 12.11 13.35 -2.22
CA SER A 106 13.05 13.83 -3.22
C SER A 106 14.47 13.59 -2.72
N GLY A 107 15.24 12.79 -3.44
CA GLY A 107 16.61 12.49 -3.07
C GLY A 107 16.77 11.55 -1.86
N ALA A 108 15.80 10.67 -1.63
CA ALA A 108 15.87 9.70 -0.55
C ALA A 108 17.05 8.73 -0.70
N THR A 109 17.74 8.45 0.40
CA THR A 109 18.77 7.42 0.47
C THR A 109 18.13 6.08 0.76
N LEU A 110 18.38 5.10 -0.10
CA LEU A 110 17.85 3.75 0.01
C LEU A 110 18.89 2.80 0.59
N SER A 111 18.50 2.01 1.58
CA SER A 111 19.35 0.98 2.19
C SER A 111 18.84 -0.41 1.81
N VAL A 112 19.74 -1.26 1.34
CA VAL A 112 19.43 -2.65 0.98
C VAL A 112 19.43 -3.51 2.24
N LYS A 113 18.32 -4.21 2.49
CA LYS A 113 18.14 -5.07 3.67
C LYS A 113 17.66 -6.46 3.29
N ARG A 114 18.15 -7.47 4.01
CA ARG A 114 17.58 -8.82 3.97
C ARG A 114 16.56 -8.95 5.10
N PRO A 115 15.32 -9.37 4.80
CA PRO A 115 14.34 -9.58 5.85
C PRO A 115 14.78 -10.70 6.81
N LYS A 116 14.53 -10.51 8.10
CA LYS A 116 14.87 -11.45 9.17
C LYS A 116 13.84 -12.59 9.33
N GLY A 117 13.01 -12.83 8.31
CA GLY A 117 11.97 -13.84 8.32
C GLY A 117 11.34 -14.04 6.95
N ILE A 118 10.23 -14.77 6.90
CA ILE A 118 9.48 -14.96 5.66
C ILE A 118 8.68 -13.69 5.39
N PHE A 119 8.88 -13.12 4.22
CA PHE A 119 8.16 -11.95 3.74
C PHE A 119 7.34 -12.32 2.50
N PHE A 120 6.04 -12.02 2.54
CA PHE A 120 5.16 -12.28 1.42
C PHE A 120 5.38 -11.24 0.33
N THR A 121 5.87 -11.68 -0.82
CA THR A 121 6.07 -10.83 -1.98
C THR A 121 5.26 -11.26 -3.18
N ALA A 122 4.96 -12.56 -3.29
CA ALA A 122 4.18 -13.17 -4.36
C ALA A 122 3.52 -14.46 -3.86
N PRO A 123 2.37 -14.87 -4.39
CA PRO A 123 1.58 -14.21 -5.44
C PRO A 123 0.70 -13.04 -4.93
N HIS A 124 0.65 -12.78 -3.64
CA HIS A 124 -0.22 -11.79 -2.99
C HIS A 124 0.59 -10.75 -2.22
N PRO A 125 1.27 -9.80 -2.90
CA PRO A 125 2.07 -8.76 -2.23
C PRO A 125 1.22 -7.83 -1.35
N GLU A 126 -0.07 -7.74 -1.62
CA GLU A 126 -1.05 -6.98 -0.84
C GLU A 126 -1.47 -7.67 0.47
N PHE A 127 -1.14 -8.95 0.66
CA PHE A 127 -1.46 -9.65 1.91
C PHE A 127 -0.51 -9.24 3.03
N LEU A 128 -1.09 -8.71 4.11
CA LEU A 128 -0.33 -8.33 5.29
C LEU A 128 -0.78 -9.12 6.52
N SER A 129 0.16 -9.86 7.10
CA SER A 129 0.06 -10.44 8.43
C SER A 129 0.79 -9.56 9.43
N GLN A 130 0.50 -9.73 10.72
CA GLN A 130 1.26 -9.06 11.77
C GLN A 130 2.77 -9.35 11.66
N ASN A 131 3.14 -10.57 11.31
CA ASN A 131 4.54 -10.96 11.14
C ASN A 131 5.20 -10.24 9.96
N SER A 132 4.53 -10.16 8.79
CA SER A 132 5.05 -9.43 7.62
C SER A 132 5.28 -7.95 7.92
N VAL A 133 4.35 -7.33 8.63
CA VAL A 133 4.46 -5.93 9.05
C VAL A 133 5.64 -5.73 9.99
N THR A 134 5.82 -6.62 10.97
CA THR A 134 6.95 -6.55 11.91
C THR A 134 8.28 -6.67 11.18
N ILE A 135 8.43 -7.64 10.27
CA ILE A 135 9.65 -7.81 9.47
C ILE A 135 9.96 -6.56 8.64
N ALA A 136 8.93 -5.97 8.03
CA ALA A 136 9.10 -4.76 7.24
C ALA A 136 9.49 -3.54 8.10
N LEU A 137 8.89 -3.40 9.28
CA LEU A 137 9.23 -2.34 10.23
C LEU A 137 10.65 -2.49 10.77
N ASP A 138 11.10 -3.71 11.07
CA ASP A 138 12.48 -3.99 11.47
C ASP A 138 13.47 -3.57 10.39
N ALA A 139 13.19 -3.92 9.12
CA ALA A 139 14.04 -3.51 8.00
C ALA A 139 14.09 -1.98 7.83
N MET A 140 12.95 -1.30 8.03
CA MET A 140 12.88 0.17 7.99
C MET A 140 13.64 0.80 9.15
N TYR A 141 13.53 0.25 10.36
CA TYR A 141 14.28 0.69 11.53
C TYR A 141 15.79 0.56 11.30
N ASP A 142 16.24 -0.62 10.86
CA ASP A 142 17.65 -0.85 10.56
C ASP A 142 18.19 0.12 9.49
N ALA A 143 17.41 0.38 8.44
CA ALA A 143 17.79 1.33 7.39
C ALA A 143 17.97 2.74 7.95
N ARG A 144 17.05 3.21 8.79
CA ARG A 144 17.09 4.58 9.33
C ARG A 144 18.14 4.75 10.43
N VAL A 145 18.21 3.81 11.36
CA VAL A 145 19.03 3.95 12.57
C VAL A 145 20.48 3.50 12.33
N GLN A 146 20.67 2.38 11.65
CA GLN A 146 22.01 1.82 11.44
C GLN A 146 22.69 2.41 10.21
N ASP A 147 21.98 2.53 9.08
CA ASP A 147 22.57 2.95 7.83
C ASP A 147 22.39 4.45 7.55
N ARG A 148 21.58 5.15 8.36
CA ARG A 148 21.20 6.56 8.15
C ARG A 148 20.54 6.79 6.80
N GLY A 149 19.85 5.77 6.27
CA GLY A 149 19.04 5.84 5.06
C GLY A 149 17.61 6.23 5.37
N ASP A 150 16.88 6.67 4.37
CA ASP A 150 15.47 7.06 4.53
C ASP A 150 14.52 5.85 4.46
N MET A 151 14.89 4.84 3.67
CA MET A 151 14.05 3.69 3.37
C MET A 151 14.84 2.41 3.18
N ALA A 152 14.18 1.27 3.48
CA ALA A 152 14.68 -0.06 3.16
C ALA A 152 14.22 -0.51 1.76
N ILE A 153 15.12 -1.19 1.04
CA ILE A 153 14.81 -2.06 -0.09
C ILE A 153 15.09 -3.49 0.35
N LEU A 154 14.11 -4.37 0.22
CA LEU A 154 14.27 -5.77 0.58
C LEU A 154 14.86 -6.58 -0.57
N VAL A 155 15.78 -7.47 -0.23
CA VAL A 155 16.39 -8.41 -1.18
C VAL A 155 16.31 -9.84 -0.65
N ASP A 156 16.25 -10.80 -1.57
CA ASP A 156 16.32 -12.22 -1.26
C ASP A 156 17.75 -12.69 -0.94
N LEU A 157 17.91 -14.00 -0.74
CA LEU A 157 19.20 -14.62 -0.47
C LEU A 157 20.18 -14.53 -1.65
N HIS A 158 19.67 -14.30 -2.85
CA HIS A 158 20.45 -14.16 -4.09
C HIS A 158 20.74 -12.70 -4.45
N ASN A 159 20.36 -11.75 -3.57
CA ASN A 159 20.43 -10.29 -3.77
C ASN A 159 19.50 -9.75 -4.89
N ASN A 160 18.48 -10.50 -5.27
CA ASN A 160 17.44 -9.93 -6.11
C ASN A 160 16.57 -8.99 -5.29
N ILE A 161 16.20 -7.86 -5.86
CA ILE A 161 15.25 -6.94 -5.21
C ILE A 161 13.90 -7.64 -5.15
N ILE A 162 13.39 -7.82 -3.92
CA ILE A 162 12.06 -8.37 -3.70
C ILE A 162 11.05 -7.22 -3.68
N SER A 163 11.33 -6.22 -2.87
CA SER A 163 10.40 -5.13 -2.66
C SER A 163 11.04 -3.96 -1.91
N ARG A 164 10.40 -2.83 -1.97
CA ARG A 164 10.34 -1.90 -0.86
C ARG A 164 9.15 -2.33 0.00
N PRO A 165 9.23 -2.26 1.36
CA PRO A 165 8.09 -2.59 2.19
C PRO A 165 6.82 -1.88 1.70
N TRP A 166 5.82 -2.67 1.28
CA TRP A 166 4.49 -2.26 0.80
C TRP A 166 4.41 -1.48 -0.52
N MET A 167 5.48 -1.32 -1.27
CA MET A 167 5.42 -0.52 -2.50
C MET A 167 6.25 -1.14 -3.63
N PRO A 168 5.81 -1.07 -4.89
CA PRO A 168 6.61 -1.46 -6.04
C PRO A 168 7.79 -0.52 -6.22
N ILE A 169 8.86 -1.05 -6.84
CA ILE A 169 10.08 -0.31 -7.14
C ILE A 169 10.25 -0.24 -8.64
N PHE A 170 10.57 0.95 -9.13
CA PHE A 170 10.96 1.18 -10.49
C PHE A 170 12.31 1.92 -10.49
N ALA A 171 13.28 1.38 -11.21
CA ALA A 171 14.56 2.03 -11.42
C ALA A 171 14.69 2.47 -12.88
N VAL A 172 15.04 3.73 -13.11
CA VAL A 172 15.25 4.26 -14.46
C VAL A 172 16.76 4.42 -14.69
N PHE A 173 17.27 3.72 -15.70
CA PHE A 173 18.65 3.83 -16.10
C PHE A 173 18.76 3.88 -17.63
N ARG A 174 19.41 4.90 -18.17
CA ARG A 174 19.57 5.11 -19.63
C ARG A 174 18.27 4.98 -20.42
N ASN A 175 17.19 5.62 -19.93
CA ASN A 175 15.84 5.57 -20.51
C ASN A 175 15.18 4.18 -20.54
N VAL A 176 15.69 3.23 -19.75
CA VAL A 176 15.09 1.93 -19.55
C VAL A 176 14.56 1.84 -18.14
N VAL A 177 13.32 1.36 -17.99
CA VAL A 177 12.71 1.13 -16.68
C VAL A 177 12.90 -0.32 -16.29
N TYR A 178 13.47 -0.53 -15.13
CA TYR A 178 13.70 -1.84 -14.52
C TYR A 178 12.77 -2.00 -13.33
N THR A 179 12.17 -3.17 -13.18
CA THR A 179 11.34 -3.52 -12.02
C THR A 179 11.51 -5.01 -11.71
N PRO A 180 11.38 -5.43 -10.45
CA PRO A 180 11.30 -6.85 -10.12
C PRO A 180 10.14 -7.51 -10.86
N MET A 181 10.33 -8.74 -11.34
CA MET A 181 9.38 -9.44 -12.22
C MET A 181 8.04 -9.83 -11.53
N GLU A 182 7.96 -9.72 -10.20
CA GLU A 182 6.90 -10.37 -9.41
C GLU A 182 5.83 -9.41 -8.88
N TYR A 183 5.71 -8.20 -9.47
CA TYR A 183 4.69 -7.27 -9.04
C TYR A 183 3.41 -7.36 -9.87
N ASP A 184 2.40 -7.98 -9.30
CA ASP A 184 1.03 -7.93 -9.83
C ASP A 184 0.21 -6.91 -9.02
N THR A 185 0.64 -5.65 -9.02
CA THR A 185 -0.05 -4.56 -8.35
C THR A 185 -0.64 -3.57 -9.35
N VAL A 186 -1.67 -2.84 -8.92
CA VAL A 186 -2.31 -1.80 -9.75
C VAL A 186 -1.31 -0.71 -10.12
N GLU A 187 -0.43 -0.35 -9.20
CA GLU A 187 0.61 0.65 -9.40
C GLU A 187 1.63 0.21 -10.45
N TYR A 188 2.03 -1.06 -10.44
CA TYR A 188 2.91 -1.62 -11.47
C TYR A 188 2.31 -1.48 -12.86
N TYR A 189 1.06 -1.90 -13.03
CA TYR A 189 0.38 -1.80 -14.32
C TYR A 189 0.15 -0.36 -14.74
N ALA A 190 -0.19 0.54 -13.82
CA ALA A 190 -0.38 1.96 -14.11
C ALA A 190 0.92 2.61 -14.63
N VAL A 191 2.08 2.29 -14.02
CA VAL A 191 3.38 2.79 -14.49
C VAL A 191 3.76 2.16 -15.81
N ARG A 192 3.59 0.84 -15.97
CA ARG A 192 3.86 0.14 -17.23
C ARG A 192 3.07 0.74 -18.39
N ASP A 193 1.77 0.95 -18.19
CA ASP A 193 0.88 1.46 -19.23
C ASP A 193 1.16 2.95 -19.57
N ALA A 194 1.79 3.69 -18.67
CA ALA A 194 2.22 5.07 -18.91
C ALA A 194 3.58 5.19 -19.63
N ILE A 195 4.37 4.11 -19.70
CA ILE A 195 5.69 4.07 -20.32
C ILE A 195 5.62 3.53 -21.76
N GLN A 196 4.60 2.77 -22.10
CA GLN A 196 4.33 2.27 -23.46
C GLN A 196 3.72 3.35 -24.34
#